data_87482b52bfee995238472c6e97635b37
#
_entry.id   87482b52bfee995238472c6e97635b37
#
_cell.length_a   1.000
_cell.length_b   1.000
_cell.length_c   1.000
_cell.angle_alpha   90.00
_cell.angle_beta   90.00
_cell.angle_gamma   90.00
#
_symmetry.space_group_name_H-M   'P 1'
#
loop_
_entity.id
_entity.type
_entity.pdbx_description
1 polymer ?
#
loop_
_entity_poly.entity_id
_entity_poly.type
_entity_poly.pdbx_seq_one_letter_code
_entity_poly.pdbx_strand_id
1 'polypeptide(L)'
;YWRDAFEAVDDPESAQALQTVYEDEIQHVRHGVHWFKKLTGSCDFESYEKSLFFPLSPGRAKGSLFNREGRLLAGLDPSFIDELEIRNVSRGRPPKVFSFDPFVEDQVAEQDPSRPAHSVSTDLGSLPMFLAHKEDVVIGQRPSLSTLVSLHHAGFPIPEFATDLRELGERTLGEMCPWGWSPQVATELGAPWDPRWKTLYDKTWALDCRNQFLTTHESPLLLKPQGTICRDLDEITTHTDTGGAWIVKAPFSTSGQHRVLVDGAIKHNARQWILRQLEKGDLLVEPWLNRVADVSIHLDVEDEAIRVVGLNRFWTVA
;
A
#
# COMPACT_ATOMS: atom_id res chain seq x y z
N TYR A 1 -2.33 -17.88 -33.88
CA TYR A 1 -2.81 -19.11 -33.21
C TYR A 1 -3.56 -20.03 -34.20
N TRP A 2 -4.75 -19.65 -34.74
CA TRP A 2 -5.49 -20.49 -35.66
C TRP A 2 -4.77 -20.70 -37.00
N ARG A 3 -4.13 -19.69 -37.55
CA ARG A 3 -3.27 -19.79 -38.73
C ARG A 3 -2.19 -20.86 -38.52
N ASP A 4 -1.45 -20.75 -37.43
CA ASP A 4 -0.36 -21.68 -37.12
C ASP A 4 -0.87 -23.12 -36.88
N ALA A 5 -2.12 -23.25 -36.36
CA ALA A 5 -2.77 -24.55 -36.22
C ALA A 5 -3.11 -25.18 -37.60
N PHE A 6 -3.56 -24.38 -38.56
CA PHE A 6 -3.81 -24.88 -39.96
C PHE A 6 -2.50 -25.19 -40.67
N GLU A 7 -1.47 -24.40 -40.49
CA GLU A 7 -0.12 -24.72 -40.99
C GLU A 7 0.39 -26.06 -40.42
N ALA A 8 0.17 -26.32 -39.14
CA ALA A 8 0.62 -27.56 -38.49
C ALA A 8 -0.11 -28.84 -38.99
N VAL A 9 -1.29 -28.69 -39.58
CA VAL A 9 -2.05 -29.84 -40.19
C VAL A 9 -1.99 -29.85 -41.69
N ASP A 10 -1.04 -29.12 -42.30
CA ASP A 10 -0.78 -29.03 -43.73
C ASP A 10 -1.98 -28.53 -44.56
N ASP A 11 -2.70 -27.54 -43.99
CA ASP A 11 -3.79 -26.80 -44.67
C ASP A 11 -3.37 -25.34 -44.97
N PRO A 12 -2.57 -25.13 -46.04
CA PRO A 12 -2.05 -23.81 -46.38
C PRO A 12 -3.13 -22.86 -46.91
N GLU A 13 -4.23 -23.37 -47.48
CA GLU A 13 -5.32 -22.52 -48.00
C GLU A 13 -6.06 -21.83 -46.82
N SER A 14 -6.42 -22.56 -45.78
CA SER A 14 -7.04 -22.02 -44.59
C SER A 14 -6.08 -21.09 -43.84
N ALA A 15 -4.81 -21.44 -43.75
CA ALA A 15 -3.79 -20.59 -43.15
C ALA A 15 -3.66 -19.25 -43.89
N GLN A 16 -3.63 -19.27 -45.24
CA GLN A 16 -3.55 -18.08 -46.09
C GLN A 16 -4.83 -17.19 -45.94
N ALA A 17 -6.00 -17.80 -45.89
CA ALA A 17 -7.25 -17.07 -45.67
C ALA A 17 -7.24 -16.32 -44.34
N LEU A 18 -6.77 -16.97 -43.28
CA LEU A 18 -6.64 -16.32 -41.95
C LEU A 18 -5.55 -15.22 -41.92
N GLN A 19 -4.48 -15.37 -42.68
CA GLN A 19 -3.47 -14.33 -42.85
C GLN A 19 -4.08 -13.09 -43.53
N THR A 20 -4.88 -13.25 -44.55
CA THR A 20 -5.59 -12.14 -45.21
C THR A 20 -6.54 -11.45 -44.27
N VAL A 21 -7.33 -12.19 -43.48
CA VAL A 21 -8.22 -11.62 -42.46
C VAL A 21 -7.43 -10.83 -41.42
N TYR A 22 -6.29 -11.34 -40.98
CA TYR A 22 -5.43 -10.65 -40.02
C TYR A 22 -4.91 -9.32 -40.57
N GLU A 23 -4.47 -9.28 -41.82
CA GLU A 23 -4.00 -8.07 -42.48
C GLU A 23 -5.12 -7.04 -42.65
N ASP A 24 -6.32 -7.48 -43.01
CA ASP A 24 -7.50 -6.63 -43.12
C ASP A 24 -7.89 -6.03 -41.77
N GLU A 25 -7.85 -6.81 -40.69
CA GLU A 25 -8.14 -6.30 -39.32
C GLU A 25 -7.14 -5.24 -38.89
N ILE A 26 -5.85 -5.39 -39.25
CA ILE A 26 -4.86 -4.33 -39.00
C ILE A 26 -5.25 -3.04 -39.70
N GLN A 27 -5.73 -3.11 -40.94
CA GLN A 27 -6.19 -1.95 -41.72
C GLN A 27 -7.46 -1.33 -41.10
N HIS A 28 -8.41 -2.16 -40.63
CA HIS A 28 -9.61 -1.68 -39.95
C HIS A 28 -9.26 -0.89 -38.68
N VAL A 29 -8.35 -1.42 -37.84
CA VAL A 29 -7.88 -0.73 -36.66
C VAL A 29 -7.16 0.58 -36.99
N ARG A 30 -6.28 0.55 -38.03
CA ARG A 30 -5.58 1.75 -38.51
C ARG A 30 -6.56 2.83 -38.97
N HIS A 31 -7.61 2.44 -39.67
CA HIS A 31 -8.67 3.38 -40.09
C HIS A 31 -9.37 3.98 -38.89
N GLY A 32 -9.70 3.17 -37.89
CA GLY A 32 -10.27 3.64 -36.61
C GLY A 32 -9.38 4.63 -35.88
N VAL A 33 -8.09 4.35 -35.74
CA VAL A 33 -7.08 5.24 -35.15
C VAL A 33 -7.00 6.57 -35.89
N HIS A 34 -6.99 6.54 -37.24
CA HIS A 34 -6.98 7.74 -38.05
C HIS A 34 -8.20 8.64 -37.80
N TRP A 35 -9.41 8.06 -37.81
CA TRP A 35 -10.63 8.81 -37.58
C TRP A 35 -10.77 9.30 -36.15
N PHE A 36 -10.38 8.48 -35.18
CA PHE A 36 -10.35 8.89 -33.78
C PHE A 36 -9.48 10.14 -33.61
N LYS A 37 -8.25 10.13 -34.11
CA LYS A 37 -7.34 11.26 -34.09
C LYS A 37 -7.94 12.51 -34.78
N LYS A 38 -8.61 12.30 -35.91
CA LYS A 38 -9.24 13.40 -36.68
C LYS A 38 -10.40 14.05 -35.92
N LEU A 39 -11.17 13.27 -35.18
CA LEU A 39 -12.36 13.75 -34.46
C LEU A 39 -12.03 14.33 -33.08
N THR A 40 -11.06 13.78 -32.37
CA THR A 40 -10.70 14.18 -31.00
C THR A 40 -9.50 15.12 -30.95
N GLY A 41 -8.74 15.23 -32.03
CA GLY A 41 -7.48 16.00 -32.07
C GLY A 41 -6.28 15.25 -31.45
N SER A 42 -6.49 14.16 -30.79
CA SER A 42 -5.43 13.31 -30.19
C SER A 42 -5.73 11.82 -30.38
N CYS A 43 -4.69 11.01 -30.20
CA CYS A 43 -4.77 9.54 -30.25
C CYS A 43 -4.03 8.93 -29.05
N ASP A 44 -3.81 9.71 -28.00
CA ASP A 44 -3.24 9.22 -26.75
C ASP A 44 -4.27 8.38 -25.96
N PHE A 45 -3.75 7.60 -25.00
CA PHE A 45 -4.58 6.71 -24.23
C PHE A 45 -5.59 7.45 -23.33
N GLU A 46 -5.22 8.60 -22.79
CA GLU A 46 -6.09 9.41 -21.93
C GLU A 46 -7.32 9.93 -22.71
N SER A 47 -7.11 10.44 -23.92
CA SER A 47 -8.20 10.86 -24.80
C SER A 47 -9.12 9.70 -25.19
N TYR A 48 -8.55 8.52 -25.40
CA TYR A 48 -9.32 7.30 -25.66
C TYR A 48 -10.16 6.91 -24.45
N GLU A 49 -9.57 6.84 -23.23
CA GLU A 49 -10.26 6.48 -22.02
C GLU A 49 -11.42 7.43 -21.71
N LYS A 50 -11.22 8.74 -21.83
CA LYS A 50 -12.27 9.77 -21.64
C LYS A 50 -13.40 9.70 -22.66
N SER A 51 -13.17 9.12 -23.84
CA SER A 51 -14.20 8.99 -24.89
C SER A 51 -15.07 7.74 -24.72
N LEU A 52 -14.75 6.85 -23.76
CA LEU A 52 -15.52 5.64 -23.54
C LEU A 52 -16.68 5.88 -22.57
N PHE A 53 -17.83 5.29 -22.89
CA PHE A 53 -19.03 5.31 -22.05
C PHE A 53 -19.39 3.92 -21.61
N PHE A 54 -19.96 3.79 -20.41
CA PHE A 54 -20.48 2.51 -19.96
C PHE A 54 -21.41 1.89 -21.02
N PRO A 55 -21.30 0.59 -21.34
CA PRO A 55 -20.47 -0.44 -20.68
C PRO A 55 -19.08 -0.65 -21.29
N LEU A 56 -18.57 0.29 -22.07
CA LEU A 56 -17.24 0.19 -22.66
C LEU A 56 -16.17 0.60 -21.65
N SER A 57 -15.08 -0.13 -21.63
CA SER A 57 -13.90 0.19 -20.80
C SER A 57 -12.63 -0.09 -21.61
N PRO A 58 -11.51 0.57 -21.30
CA PRO A 58 -10.25 0.37 -22.02
C PRO A 58 -9.79 -1.08 -22.04
N GLY A 59 -10.02 -1.81 -20.96
CA GLY A 59 -9.65 -3.23 -20.85
C GLY A 59 -10.32 -4.14 -21.89
N ARG A 60 -11.49 -3.74 -22.43
CA ARG A 60 -12.16 -4.51 -23.51
C ARG A 60 -11.37 -4.51 -24.81
N ALA A 61 -10.65 -3.43 -25.10
CA ALA A 61 -9.80 -3.33 -26.28
C ALA A 61 -8.53 -4.20 -26.20
N LYS A 62 -8.17 -4.68 -25.00
CA LYS A 62 -7.04 -5.59 -24.81
C LYS A 62 -7.27 -6.95 -25.45
N GLY A 63 -8.50 -7.47 -25.38
CA GLY A 63 -8.84 -8.82 -25.82
C GLY A 63 -8.27 -9.91 -24.91
N SER A 64 -8.52 -11.17 -25.26
CA SER A 64 -8.02 -12.35 -24.54
C SER A 64 -6.55 -12.67 -24.84
N LEU A 65 -6.12 -12.40 -26.08
CA LEU A 65 -4.74 -12.54 -26.54
C LEU A 65 -4.21 -11.17 -26.94
N PHE A 66 -3.17 -10.71 -26.27
CA PHE A 66 -2.60 -9.40 -26.53
C PHE A 66 -1.60 -9.45 -27.69
N ASN A 67 -1.96 -8.87 -28.83
CA ASN A 67 -1.10 -8.79 -29.99
C ASN A 67 -0.48 -7.39 -30.10
N ARG A 68 0.73 -7.22 -29.54
CA ARG A 68 1.47 -5.97 -29.56
C ARG A 68 1.88 -5.55 -30.98
N GLU A 69 2.39 -6.51 -31.76
CA GLU A 69 2.89 -6.26 -33.10
C GLU A 69 1.78 -5.75 -34.02
N GLY A 70 0.62 -6.42 -34.04
CA GLY A 70 -0.53 -5.99 -34.83
C GLY A 70 -0.99 -4.58 -34.50
N ARG A 71 -0.92 -4.18 -33.23
CA ARG A 71 -1.27 -2.83 -32.79
C ARG A 71 -0.27 -1.78 -33.27
N LEU A 72 1.02 -2.08 -33.22
CA LEU A 72 2.06 -1.22 -33.81
C LEU A 72 1.86 -1.05 -35.31
N LEU A 73 1.62 -2.13 -36.02
CA LEU A 73 1.32 -2.11 -37.45
C LEU A 73 0.06 -1.30 -37.77
N ALA A 74 -0.93 -1.33 -36.90
CA ALA A 74 -2.14 -0.49 -37.04
C ALA A 74 -1.89 1.00 -36.75
N GLY A 75 -0.71 1.40 -36.27
CA GLY A 75 -0.32 2.80 -36.05
C GLY A 75 -0.68 3.33 -34.66
N LEU A 76 -0.94 2.46 -33.69
CA LEU A 76 -1.05 2.87 -32.29
C LEU A 76 0.34 3.22 -31.74
N ASP A 77 0.39 4.25 -30.90
CA ASP A 77 1.63 4.67 -30.24
C ASP A 77 2.09 3.60 -29.23
N PRO A 78 3.41 3.36 -29.09
CA PRO A 78 3.93 2.42 -28.12
C PRO A 78 3.44 2.67 -26.69
N SER A 79 3.34 3.93 -26.27
CA SER A 79 2.84 4.29 -24.94
C SER A 79 1.35 3.96 -24.76
N PHE A 80 0.54 4.13 -25.81
CA PHE A 80 -0.85 3.68 -25.83
C PHE A 80 -0.95 2.16 -25.65
N ILE A 81 -0.09 1.41 -26.37
CA ILE A 81 -0.07 -0.05 -26.31
C ILE A 81 0.37 -0.51 -24.92
N ASP A 82 1.37 0.14 -24.30
CA ASP A 82 1.83 -0.14 -22.95
C ASP A 82 0.73 0.09 -21.91
N GLU A 83 -0.01 1.20 -22.02
CA GLU A 83 -1.18 1.47 -21.16
C GLU A 83 -2.25 0.39 -21.30
N LEU A 84 -2.56 0.00 -22.53
CA LEU A 84 -3.55 -1.04 -22.79
C LEU A 84 -3.10 -2.42 -22.28
N GLU A 85 -1.81 -2.73 -22.38
CA GLU A 85 -1.24 -4.00 -21.95
C GLU A 85 -1.32 -4.21 -20.45
N ILE A 86 -1.08 -3.17 -19.66
CA ILE A 86 -1.18 -3.24 -18.20
C ILE A 86 -2.62 -3.17 -17.68
N ARG A 87 -3.59 -2.70 -18.48
CA ARG A 87 -5.00 -2.62 -18.10
C ARG A 87 -5.63 -4.01 -17.94
N ASN A 88 -6.52 -4.12 -16.98
CA ASN A 88 -7.17 -5.37 -16.66
C ASN A 88 -8.68 -5.30 -16.88
N VAL A 89 -9.26 -6.43 -17.21
CA VAL A 89 -10.71 -6.58 -17.31
C VAL A 89 -11.23 -6.95 -15.91
N SER A 90 -12.13 -6.13 -15.36
CA SER A 90 -12.82 -6.44 -14.11
C SER A 90 -13.53 -7.80 -14.20
N ARG A 91 -13.42 -8.60 -13.15
CA ARG A 91 -14.10 -9.89 -13.01
C ARG A 91 -15.50 -9.76 -12.40
N GLY A 92 -16.05 -8.55 -12.33
CA GLY A 92 -17.41 -8.30 -11.86
C GLY A 92 -17.57 -8.16 -10.34
N ARG A 93 -16.47 -8.15 -9.55
CA ARG A 93 -16.52 -7.76 -8.14
C ARG A 93 -16.28 -6.25 -7.98
N PRO A 94 -16.86 -5.60 -6.98
CA PRO A 94 -16.47 -4.24 -6.62
C PRO A 94 -14.97 -4.20 -6.25
N PRO A 95 -14.20 -3.20 -6.75
CA PRO A 95 -12.80 -3.05 -6.43
C PRO A 95 -12.62 -2.70 -4.95
N LYS A 96 -11.66 -3.31 -4.28
CA LYS A 96 -11.15 -2.83 -3.00
C LYS A 96 -10.36 -1.55 -3.23
N VAL A 97 -10.37 -0.66 -2.24
CA VAL A 97 -9.68 0.63 -2.30
C VAL A 97 -8.58 0.66 -1.26
N PHE A 98 -7.36 0.77 -1.72
CA PHE A 98 -6.17 0.84 -0.87
C PHE A 98 -5.67 2.28 -0.78
N SER A 99 -5.21 2.67 0.39
CA SER A 99 -4.52 3.95 0.62
C SER A 99 -3.36 3.79 1.58
N PHE A 100 -2.35 4.64 1.43
CA PHE A 100 -1.16 4.64 2.28
C PHE A 100 -1.02 5.97 3.00
N ASP A 101 -1.09 5.91 4.32
CA ASP A 101 -0.72 7.02 5.19
C ASP A 101 0.20 6.52 6.31
N PRO A 102 1.49 6.85 6.28
CA PRO A 102 2.45 6.43 7.30
C PRO A 102 2.30 7.17 8.64
N PHE A 103 1.44 8.20 8.71
CA PHE A 103 1.28 9.08 9.87
C PHE A 103 -0.03 8.85 10.63
N VAL A 104 -0.68 7.75 10.39
CA VAL A 104 -1.93 7.37 11.05
C VAL A 104 -1.82 7.47 12.59
N GLU A 105 -0.70 7.03 13.17
CA GLU A 105 -0.51 7.08 14.62
C GLU A 105 -0.41 8.53 15.15
N ASP A 106 0.24 9.43 14.40
CA ASP A 106 0.32 10.86 14.76
C ASP A 106 -1.07 11.52 14.70
N GLN A 107 -1.86 11.18 13.68
CA GLN A 107 -3.25 11.66 13.54
C GLN A 107 -4.15 11.14 14.67
N VAL A 108 -4.01 9.87 15.04
CA VAL A 108 -4.74 9.27 16.18
C VAL A 108 -4.32 9.94 17.51
N ALA A 109 -3.05 10.35 17.63
CA ALA A 109 -2.53 11.09 18.76
C ALA A 109 -2.86 12.59 18.74
N GLU A 110 -3.56 13.07 17.71
CA GLU A 110 -3.86 14.50 17.50
C GLU A 110 -2.58 15.37 17.40
N GLN A 111 -1.52 14.81 16.83
CA GLN A 111 -0.25 15.49 16.61
C GLN A 111 -0.13 15.90 15.14
N ASP A 112 0.37 17.11 14.88
CA ASP A 112 0.67 17.55 13.53
C ASP A 112 1.88 16.75 12.98
N PRO A 113 1.74 16.08 11.83
CA PRO A 113 2.87 15.44 11.18
C PRO A 113 3.92 16.50 10.79
N SER A 114 5.18 16.17 10.96
CA SER A 114 6.28 17.07 10.57
C SER A 114 6.27 17.30 9.04
N ARG A 115 6.77 18.47 8.57
CA ARG A 115 6.84 18.79 7.12
C ARG A 115 7.48 17.71 6.22
N PRO A 116 8.52 16.96 6.64
CA PRO A 116 9.03 15.81 5.88
C PRO A 116 7.99 14.69 5.67
N ALA A 117 6.96 14.65 6.51
CA ALA A 117 5.88 13.68 6.42
C ALA A 117 5.14 13.71 5.08
N HIS A 118 4.85 14.90 4.56
CA HIS A 118 4.13 15.04 3.29
C HIS A 118 4.89 14.46 2.10
N SER A 119 6.23 14.56 2.05
CA SER A 119 7.02 13.96 0.98
C SER A 119 6.99 12.43 1.05
N VAL A 120 7.08 11.85 2.25
CA VAL A 120 7.02 10.39 2.43
C VAL A 120 5.67 9.83 2.00
N SER A 121 4.55 10.47 2.37
CA SER A 121 3.21 10.04 1.93
C SER A 121 3.08 10.09 0.41
N THR A 122 3.63 11.11 -0.23
CA THR A 122 3.60 11.25 -1.70
C THR A 122 4.49 10.20 -2.37
N ASP A 123 5.73 10.06 -1.91
CA ASP A 123 6.73 9.17 -2.52
C ASP A 123 6.37 7.69 -2.37
N LEU A 124 5.75 7.31 -1.25
CA LEU A 124 5.39 5.94 -0.92
C LEU A 124 3.90 5.64 -1.10
N GLY A 125 3.09 6.61 -1.52
CA GLY A 125 1.63 6.47 -1.67
C GLY A 125 1.19 5.31 -2.58
N SER A 126 2.04 4.88 -3.50
CA SER A 126 1.77 3.74 -4.39
C SER A 126 2.14 2.37 -3.81
N LEU A 127 2.77 2.29 -2.62
CA LEU A 127 3.20 1.01 -2.02
C LEU A 127 2.07 -0.03 -1.88
N PRO A 128 0.82 0.35 -1.55
CA PRO A 128 -0.25 -0.63 -1.46
C PRO A 128 -0.53 -1.41 -2.76
N MET A 129 0.00 -0.97 -3.89
CA MET A 129 -0.10 -1.72 -5.15
C MET A 129 0.42 -3.16 -5.05
N PHE A 130 1.38 -3.42 -4.15
CA PHE A 130 1.92 -4.76 -3.92
C PHE A 130 1.00 -5.66 -3.07
N LEU A 131 -0.03 -5.09 -2.44
CA LEU A 131 -1.08 -5.80 -1.69
C LEU A 131 -2.37 -5.91 -2.51
N ALA A 132 -2.56 -5.01 -3.46
CA ALA A 132 -3.76 -4.91 -4.29
C ALA A 132 -3.76 -5.98 -5.40
N HIS A 133 -4.94 -6.43 -5.77
CA HIS A 133 -5.12 -7.19 -6.99
C HIS A 133 -5.31 -6.25 -8.18
N LYS A 134 -5.21 -6.81 -9.39
CA LYS A 134 -5.33 -6.06 -10.63
C LYS A 134 -6.70 -5.39 -10.86
N GLU A 135 -7.73 -5.82 -10.13
CA GLU A 135 -9.07 -5.24 -10.19
C GLU A 135 -9.29 -4.15 -9.13
N ASP A 136 -8.34 -3.95 -8.23
CA ASP A 136 -8.43 -3.02 -7.12
C ASP A 136 -7.93 -1.62 -7.51
N VAL A 137 -8.18 -0.66 -6.62
CA VAL A 137 -7.77 0.73 -6.78
C VAL A 137 -6.80 1.11 -5.67
N VAL A 138 -5.74 1.83 -6.02
CA VAL A 138 -4.82 2.46 -5.07
C VAL A 138 -5.00 3.97 -5.14
N ILE A 139 -5.36 4.58 -4.01
CA ILE A 139 -5.39 6.04 -3.88
C ILE A 139 -3.97 6.52 -3.64
N GLY A 140 -3.44 7.27 -4.58
CA GLY A 140 -2.07 7.78 -4.54
C GLY A 140 -1.53 8.15 -5.90
N GLN A 141 -0.33 8.72 -5.92
CA GLN A 141 0.32 9.08 -7.17
C GLN A 141 0.67 7.82 -7.98
N ARG A 142 0.22 7.79 -9.22
CA ARG A 142 0.52 6.68 -10.13
C ARG A 142 2.01 6.64 -10.46
N PRO A 143 2.70 5.51 -10.34
CA PRO A 143 4.07 5.34 -10.80
C PRO A 143 4.22 5.60 -12.31
N SER A 144 5.45 5.88 -12.76
CA SER A 144 5.71 6.08 -14.19
C SER A 144 5.29 4.87 -15.03
N LEU A 145 4.86 5.11 -16.26
CA LEU A 145 4.46 4.02 -17.16
C LEU A 145 5.58 2.99 -17.33
N SER A 146 6.82 3.43 -17.45
CA SER A 146 7.98 2.53 -17.57
C SER A 146 8.16 1.63 -16.34
N THR A 147 7.91 2.15 -15.14
CA THR A 147 7.94 1.36 -13.90
C THR A 147 6.81 0.32 -13.91
N LEU A 148 5.59 0.72 -14.26
CA LEU A 148 4.44 -0.18 -14.30
C LEU A 148 4.61 -1.30 -15.34
N VAL A 149 5.13 -0.98 -16.52
CA VAL A 149 5.45 -1.98 -17.56
C VAL A 149 6.50 -2.96 -17.07
N SER A 150 7.57 -2.48 -16.41
CA SER A 150 8.61 -3.35 -15.85
C SER A 150 8.06 -4.28 -14.76
N LEU A 151 7.19 -3.78 -13.88
CA LEU A 151 6.53 -4.57 -12.86
C LEU A 151 5.57 -5.60 -13.47
N HIS A 152 4.81 -5.20 -14.49
CA HIS A 152 3.93 -6.11 -15.21
C HIS A 152 4.71 -7.27 -15.85
N HIS A 153 5.82 -6.99 -16.55
CA HIS A 153 6.68 -8.01 -17.13
C HIS A 153 7.35 -8.90 -16.07
N ALA A 154 7.57 -8.37 -14.85
CA ALA A 154 8.04 -9.16 -13.72
C ALA A 154 6.92 -10.02 -13.06
N GLY A 155 5.68 -9.95 -13.56
CA GLY A 155 4.54 -10.74 -13.11
C GLY A 155 3.71 -10.11 -11.99
N PHE A 156 3.97 -8.85 -11.63
CA PHE A 156 3.14 -8.15 -10.63
C PHE A 156 1.79 -7.72 -11.24
N PRO A 157 0.69 -7.88 -10.50
CA PRO A 157 -0.59 -7.30 -10.91
C PRO A 157 -0.50 -5.78 -10.83
N ILE A 158 -1.00 -5.09 -11.84
CA ILE A 158 -1.05 -3.62 -11.84
C ILE A 158 -2.49 -3.21 -11.52
N PRO A 159 -2.75 -2.60 -10.34
CA PRO A 159 -4.06 -2.06 -9.99
C PRO A 159 -4.34 -0.75 -10.73
N GLU A 160 -5.57 -0.26 -10.60
CA GLU A 160 -5.93 1.09 -10.99
C GLU A 160 -5.36 2.10 -9.96
N PHE A 161 -5.01 3.31 -10.43
CA PHE A 161 -4.59 4.40 -9.56
C PHE A 161 -5.55 5.57 -9.70
N ALA A 162 -5.89 6.18 -8.57
CA ALA A 162 -6.67 7.41 -8.51
C ALA A 162 -6.01 8.35 -7.48
N THR A 163 -6.11 9.66 -7.67
CA THR A 163 -5.56 10.64 -6.72
C THR A 163 -6.45 10.79 -5.50
N ASP A 164 -7.76 10.63 -5.68
CA ASP A 164 -8.76 10.60 -4.60
C ASP A 164 -10.02 9.81 -5.03
N LEU A 165 -10.94 9.61 -4.08
CA LEU A 165 -12.19 8.88 -4.36
C LEU A 165 -13.10 9.55 -5.38
N ARG A 166 -13.02 10.87 -5.57
CA ARG A 166 -13.88 11.61 -6.51
C ARG A 166 -13.60 11.21 -7.96
N GLU A 167 -12.36 10.82 -8.26
CA GLU A 167 -12.00 10.32 -9.60
C GLU A 167 -12.72 8.99 -9.93
N LEU A 168 -13.16 8.24 -8.92
CA LEU A 168 -13.86 6.98 -9.12
C LEU A 168 -15.35 7.17 -9.43
N GLY A 169 -15.87 8.40 -9.26
CA GLY A 169 -17.26 8.76 -9.55
C GLY A 169 -18.27 7.92 -8.75
N GLU A 170 -19.35 7.51 -9.40
CA GLU A 170 -20.45 6.73 -8.79
C GLU A 170 -20.21 5.20 -8.85
N ARG A 171 -18.98 4.76 -9.03
CA ARG A 171 -18.67 3.32 -9.06
C ARG A 171 -18.99 2.68 -7.72
N THR A 172 -19.59 1.50 -7.77
CA THR A 172 -19.72 0.66 -6.58
C THR A 172 -18.33 0.18 -6.16
N LEU A 173 -17.89 0.61 -4.98
CA LEU A 173 -16.61 0.24 -4.39
C LEU A 173 -16.80 -0.91 -3.40
N GLY A 174 -15.78 -1.71 -3.22
CA GLY A 174 -15.73 -2.78 -2.23
C GLY A 174 -15.19 -2.28 -0.89
N GLU A 175 -14.39 -3.10 -0.26
CA GLU A 175 -13.78 -2.82 1.03
C GLU A 175 -12.74 -1.68 0.93
N MET A 176 -12.76 -0.78 1.93
CA MET A 176 -11.72 0.22 2.13
C MET A 176 -10.57 -0.39 2.94
N CYS A 177 -9.39 -0.44 2.34
CA CYS A 177 -8.19 -1.09 2.89
C CYS A 177 -7.07 -0.06 3.09
N PRO A 178 -7.19 0.90 4.02
CA PRO A 178 -6.12 1.83 4.31
C PRO A 178 -4.95 1.13 5.00
N TRP A 179 -3.77 1.72 4.94
CA TRP A 179 -2.59 1.29 5.69
C TRP A 179 -2.84 1.24 7.21
N GLY A 180 -3.65 2.17 7.68
CA GLY A 180 -4.17 2.21 9.04
C GLY A 180 -5.35 3.16 9.11
N TRP A 181 -6.19 3.00 10.14
CA TRP A 181 -7.36 3.83 10.35
C TRP A 181 -7.06 4.98 11.30
N SER A 182 -7.47 6.19 10.92
CA SER A 182 -7.50 7.39 11.74
C SER A 182 -8.79 8.17 11.47
N PRO A 183 -9.14 9.18 12.29
CA PRO A 183 -10.26 10.06 11.99
C PRO A 183 -10.15 10.73 10.62
N GLN A 184 -8.94 11.13 10.23
CA GLN A 184 -8.66 11.76 8.93
C GLN A 184 -8.86 10.78 7.80
N VAL A 185 -8.21 9.61 7.85
CA VAL A 185 -8.32 8.56 6.82
C VAL A 185 -9.76 8.09 6.67
N ALA A 186 -10.50 7.92 7.77
CA ALA A 186 -11.91 7.57 7.74
C ALA A 186 -12.74 8.63 7.00
N THR A 187 -12.46 9.91 7.24
CA THR A 187 -13.13 11.03 6.53
C THR A 187 -12.79 11.02 5.04
N GLU A 188 -11.52 10.84 4.68
CA GLU A 188 -11.05 10.80 3.28
C GLU A 188 -11.65 9.63 2.50
N LEU A 189 -11.82 8.48 3.15
CA LEU A 189 -12.40 7.27 2.55
C LEU A 189 -13.92 7.17 2.70
N GLY A 190 -14.58 8.18 3.29
CA GLY A 190 -16.02 8.16 3.50
C GLY A 190 -16.51 7.02 4.42
N ALA A 191 -15.67 6.56 5.34
CA ALA A 191 -15.92 5.46 6.25
C ALA A 191 -16.13 5.96 7.70
N PRO A 192 -16.82 5.20 8.56
CA PRO A 192 -16.95 5.56 9.96
C PRO A 192 -15.62 5.37 10.71
N TRP A 193 -15.33 6.29 11.64
CA TRP A 193 -14.28 6.14 12.64
C TRP A 193 -14.87 5.59 13.93
N ASP A 194 -14.27 4.51 14.46
CA ASP A 194 -14.60 4.00 15.80
C ASP A 194 -13.52 4.47 16.80
N PRO A 195 -13.86 5.34 17.77
CA PRO A 195 -12.90 5.83 18.77
C PRO A 195 -12.21 4.73 19.58
N ARG A 196 -12.80 3.53 19.67
CA ARG A 196 -12.20 2.36 20.33
C ARG A 196 -10.93 1.89 19.63
N TRP A 197 -10.78 2.13 18.34
CA TRP A 197 -9.58 1.78 17.58
C TRP A 197 -8.34 2.54 18.06
N LYS A 198 -8.51 3.73 18.68
CA LYS A 198 -7.39 4.47 19.27
C LYS A 198 -6.59 3.61 20.25
N THR A 199 -7.25 2.76 21.04
CA THR A 199 -6.59 1.86 21.98
C THR A 199 -5.64 0.87 21.31
N LEU A 200 -5.91 0.43 20.09
CA LEU A 200 -5.06 -0.51 19.34
C LEU A 200 -3.70 0.11 18.94
N TYR A 201 -3.63 1.44 18.84
CA TYR A 201 -2.41 2.18 18.55
C TYR A 201 -1.61 2.54 19.80
N ASP A 202 -2.24 2.43 21.00
CA ASP A 202 -1.64 2.83 22.26
C ASP A 202 -0.66 1.76 22.77
N LYS A 203 0.62 2.12 22.84
CA LYS A 203 1.68 1.23 23.33
C LYS A 203 1.56 0.92 24.82
N THR A 204 0.87 1.76 25.60
CA THR A 204 0.59 1.46 27.02
C THR A 204 -0.33 0.27 27.14
N TRP A 205 -1.42 0.24 26.36
CA TRP A 205 -2.31 -0.90 26.29
C TRP A 205 -1.59 -2.16 25.79
N ALA A 206 -0.76 -2.04 24.76
CA ALA A 206 0.02 -3.16 24.24
C ALA A 206 1.02 -3.70 25.29
N LEU A 207 1.63 -2.81 26.08
CA LEU A 207 2.52 -3.19 27.19
C LEU A 207 1.76 -3.99 28.26
N ASP A 208 0.59 -3.52 28.67
CA ASP A 208 -0.25 -4.21 29.66
C ASP A 208 -0.70 -5.60 29.16
N CYS A 209 -1.18 -5.69 27.92
CA CYS A 209 -1.53 -6.98 27.31
C CYS A 209 -0.35 -7.93 27.25
N ARG A 210 0.83 -7.45 26.86
CA ARG A 210 2.06 -8.24 26.82
C ARG A 210 2.44 -8.73 28.22
N ASN A 211 2.43 -7.84 29.21
CA ASN A 211 2.81 -8.19 30.59
C ASN A 211 1.82 -9.20 31.19
N GLN A 212 0.52 -9.04 30.95
CA GLN A 212 -0.48 -10.01 31.36
C GLN A 212 -0.26 -11.37 30.69
N PHE A 213 0.00 -11.40 29.39
CA PHE A 213 0.32 -12.62 28.65
C PHE A 213 1.54 -13.33 29.24
N LEU A 214 2.63 -12.61 29.49
CA LEU A 214 3.89 -13.14 30.01
C LEU A 214 3.77 -13.65 31.45
N THR A 215 2.83 -13.13 32.25
CA THR A 215 2.55 -13.64 33.60
C THR A 215 1.71 -14.91 33.62
N THR A 216 0.89 -15.10 32.58
CA THR A 216 -0.01 -16.26 32.47
C THR A 216 0.58 -17.42 31.69
N HIS A 217 1.61 -17.16 30.86
CA HIS A 217 2.24 -18.16 29.98
C HIS A 217 3.73 -18.31 30.32
N GLU A 218 4.07 -19.36 31.03
CA GLU A 218 5.46 -19.70 31.30
C GLU A 218 6.12 -20.38 30.09
N SER A 219 7.19 -19.78 29.59
CA SER A 219 8.03 -20.38 28.55
C SER A 219 9.49 -19.92 28.75
N PRO A 220 10.46 -20.83 28.61
CA PRO A 220 11.87 -20.46 28.66
C PRO A 220 12.31 -19.57 27.50
N LEU A 221 11.49 -19.46 26.45
CA LEU A 221 11.71 -18.62 25.27
C LEU A 221 11.16 -17.20 25.45
N LEU A 222 10.32 -16.97 26.47
CA LEU A 222 9.71 -15.67 26.72
C LEU A 222 10.52 -14.92 27.80
N LEU A 223 10.79 -13.66 27.51
CA LEU A 223 11.34 -12.75 28.54
C LEU A 223 10.31 -12.54 29.65
N LYS A 224 10.81 -12.38 30.86
CA LYS A 224 9.94 -11.90 31.96
C LYS A 224 9.37 -10.53 31.60
N PRO A 225 8.21 -10.16 32.17
CA PRO A 225 7.64 -8.84 31.99
C PRO A 225 8.69 -7.75 32.30
N GLN A 226 8.91 -6.89 31.35
CA GLN A 226 9.85 -5.79 31.47
C GLN A 226 9.19 -4.53 30.90
N GLY A 227 9.42 -3.42 31.58
CA GLY A 227 8.82 -2.16 31.22
C GLY A 227 7.62 -1.82 32.09
N THR A 228 7.41 -0.53 32.21
CA THR A 228 6.37 0.05 33.05
C THR A 228 5.85 1.35 32.44
N ILE A 229 4.66 1.75 32.86
CA ILE A 229 4.05 3.03 32.50
C ILE A 229 4.37 4.00 33.62
N CYS A 230 4.97 5.14 33.29
CA CYS A 230 5.38 6.20 34.21
C CYS A 230 4.59 7.48 33.94
N ARG A 231 4.14 8.11 35.02
CA ARG A 231 3.29 9.31 35.02
C ARG A 231 4.02 10.59 35.29
N ASP A 232 5.22 10.48 35.86
CA ASP A 232 6.06 11.60 36.15
C ASP A 232 7.55 11.30 35.99
N LEU A 233 8.37 12.33 36.13
CA LEU A 233 9.81 12.22 35.97
C LEU A 233 10.48 11.40 37.06
N ASP A 234 9.95 11.41 38.28
CA ASP A 234 10.54 10.72 39.43
C ASP A 234 10.37 9.20 39.29
N GLU A 235 9.20 8.73 38.78
CA GLU A 235 8.98 7.34 38.41
C GLU A 235 9.99 6.91 37.34
N ILE A 236 10.18 7.73 36.29
CA ILE A 236 11.13 7.42 35.20
C ILE A 236 12.57 7.36 35.79
N THR A 237 12.94 8.32 36.62
CA THR A 237 14.28 8.37 37.25
C THR A 237 14.52 7.14 38.11
N THR A 238 13.51 6.71 38.87
CA THR A 238 13.59 5.50 39.71
C THR A 238 13.97 4.26 38.89
N HIS A 239 13.43 4.12 37.69
CA HIS A 239 13.79 3.01 36.80
C HIS A 239 15.18 3.19 36.19
N THR A 240 15.49 4.37 35.66
CA THR A 240 16.76 4.62 34.97
C THR A 240 17.97 4.59 35.91
N ASP A 241 17.80 4.88 37.16
CA ASP A 241 18.86 4.85 38.20
C ASP A 241 19.23 3.41 38.65
N THR A 242 18.46 2.41 38.24
CA THR A 242 18.80 0.99 38.50
C THR A 242 20.02 0.51 37.71
N GLY A 243 20.55 1.33 36.81
CA GLY A 243 21.67 1.03 35.96
C GLY A 243 21.26 0.43 34.60
N GLY A 244 22.21 0.39 33.66
CA GLY A 244 21.96 -0.02 32.29
C GLY A 244 21.33 1.08 31.44
N ALA A 245 21.04 0.75 30.19
CA ALA A 245 20.39 1.66 29.26
C ALA A 245 18.86 1.40 29.23
N TRP A 246 18.09 2.47 29.19
CA TRP A 246 16.64 2.46 29.16
C TRP A 246 16.11 3.28 27.99
N ILE A 247 14.96 2.87 27.47
CA ILE A 247 14.24 3.60 26.42
C ILE A 247 12.93 4.14 26.99
N VAL A 248 12.72 5.45 26.84
CA VAL A 248 11.46 6.12 27.19
C VAL A 248 10.73 6.42 25.88
N LYS A 249 9.47 6.03 25.79
CA LYS A 249 8.66 6.10 24.56
C LYS A 249 7.34 6.82 24.85
N ALA A 250 6.90 7.64 23.89
CA ALA A 250 5.52 8.11 23.88
C ALA A 250 4.54 6.97 23.51
N PRO A 251 3.28 7.01 23.97
CA PRO A 251 2.30 5.97 23.72
C PRO A 251 1.98 5.80 22.23
N PHE A 252 1.91 6.90 21.49
CA PHE A 252 1.65 6.90 20.06
C PHE A 252 2.91 7.32 19.31
N SER A 253 3.39 6.47 18.44
CA SER A 253 4.50 6.80 17.53
C SER A 253 4.79 5.65 16.57
N THR A 254 5.23 5.96 15.37
CA THR A 254 5.62 4.99 14.36
C THR A 254 7.13 5.00 14.12
N SER A 255 7.65 3.93 13.55
CA SER A 255 9.03 3.83 13.02
C SER A 255 10.13 4.26 13.99
N GLY A 256 9.91 4.07 15.30
CA GLY A 256 10.89 4.44 16.32
C GLY A 256 11.05 5.94 16.59
N GLN A 257 10.12 6.76 16.12
CA GLN A 257 10.02 8.17 16.50
C GLN A 257 9.50 8.32 17.94
N HIS A 258 9.48 9.54 18.45
CA HIS A 258 8.96 9.88 19.79
C HIS A 258 9.50 8.97 20.90
N ARG A 259 10.81 8.79 20.93
CA ARG A 259 11.52 8.06 21.98
C ARG A 259 12.84 8.72 22.33
N VAL A 260 13.32 8.46 23.53
CA VAL A 260 14.66 8.87 23.97
C VAL A 260 15.36 7.72 24.69
N LEU A 261 16.62 7.51 24.34
CA LEU A 261 17.50 6.57 25.03
C LEU A 261 18.13 7.28 26.25
N VAL A 262 18.04 6.64 27.41
CA VAL A 262 18.68 7.05 28.64
C VAL A 262 19.72 6.01 29.01
N ASP A 263 20.99 6.41 29.03
CA ASP A 263 22.11 5.58 29.46
C ASP A 263 22.84 6.32 30.57
N GLY A 264 22.70 5.83 31.80
CA GLY A 264 23.07 6.53 33.01
C GLY A 264 22.10 7.68 33.33
N ALA A 265 22.64 8.81 33.85
CA ALA A 265 21.83 9.95 34.25
C ALA A 265 21.06 10.59 33.09
N ILE A 266 19.83 11.00 33.34
CA ILE A 266 18.98 11.67 32.35
C ILE A 266 19.59 13.03 31.96
N LYS A 267 20.12 13.12 30.73
CA LYS A 267 20.72 14.33 30.18
C LYS A 267 19.69 15.44 29.98
N HIS A 268 20.12 16.69 29.98
CA HIS A 268 19.24 17.85 29.87
C HIS A 268 18.24 17.78 28.71
N ASN A 269 18.69 17.45 27.50
CA ASN A 269 17.81 17.35 26.33
C ASN A 269 16.77 16.23 26.47
N ALA A 270 17.18 15.08 27.00
CA ALA A 270 16.28 13.95 27.29
C ALA A 270 15.23 14.35 28.33
N ARG A 271 15.65 15.04 29.42
CA ARG A 271 14.76 15.53 30.45
C ARG A 271 13.72 16.50 29.89
N GLN A 272 14.12 17.45 29.06
CA GLN A 272 13.21 18.40 28.41
C GLN A 272 12.21 17.71 27.48
N TRP A 273 12.65 16.68 26.75
CA TRP A 273 11.77 15.90 25.91
C TRP A 273 10.76 15.11 26.74
N ILE A 274 11.21 14.42 27.81
CA ILE A 274 10.37 13.64 28.70
C ILE A 274 9.28 14.54 29.32
N LEU A 275 9.65 15.70 29.88
CA LEU A 275 8.70 16.62 30.50
C LEU A 275 7.62 17.07 29.51
N ARG A 276 8.01 17.42 28.25
CA ARG A 276 7.04 17.80 27.22
C ARG A 276 6.11 16.67 26.81
N GLN A 277 6.59 15.43 26.86
CA GLN A 277 5.72 14.29 26.54
C GLN A 277 4.79 13.94 27.71
N LEU A 278 5.24 14.06 28.94
CA LEU A 278 4.43 13.87 30.15
C LEU A 278 3.26 14.87 30.24
N GLU A 279 3.40 16.07 29.66
CA GLU A 279 2.27 17.02 29.52
C GLU A 279 1.15 16.47 28.62
N LYS A 280 1.46 15.50 27.73
CA LYS A 280 0.51 14.91 26.80
C LYS A 280 -0.07 13.59 27.30
N GLY A 281 0.60 12.92 28.23
CA GLY A 281 0.17 11.65 28.81
C GLY A 281 1.31 10.82 29.37
N ASP A 282 0.96 9.63 29.83
CA ASP A 282 1.89 8.68 30.43
C ASP A 282 2.92 8.18 29.41
N LEU A 283 4.11 7.81 29.91
CA LEU A 283 5.20 7.32 29.06
C LEU A 283 5.54 5.87 29.39
N LEU A 284 6.02 5.13 28.38
CA LEU A 284 6.55 3.79 28.57
C LEU A 284 8.05 3.86 28.84
N VAL A 285 8.49 3.11 29.85
CA VAL A 285 9.90 2.95 30.18
C VAL A 285 10.26 1.47 30.12
N GLU A 286 11.19 1.12 29.23
CA GLU A 286 11.62 -0.25 29.02
C GLU A 286 13.14 -0.36 29.01
N PRO A 287 13.72 -1.47 29.48
CA PRO A 287 15.16 -1.69 29.36
C PRO A 287 15.58 -1.73 27.89
N TRP A 288 16.71 -1.11 27.56
CA TRP A 288 17.28 -1.21 26.22
C TRP A 288 17.96 -2.56 26.06
N LEU A 289 17.33 -3.43 25.27
CA LEU A 289 17.84 -4.81 25.06
C LEU A 289 18.99 -4.83 24.07
N ASN A 290 19.94 -5.74 24.26
CA ASN A 290 20.97 -6.06 23.29
C ASN A 290 20.35 -6.87 22.15
N ARG A 291 19.97 -6.17 21.06
CA ARG A 291 19.30 -6.79 19.90
C ARG A 291 20.30 -7.60 19.08
N VAL A 292 19.92 -8.82 18.79
CA VAL A 292 20.67 -9.74 17.89
C VAL A 292 19.97 -9.94 16.55
N ALA A 293 18.65 -9.74 16.51
CA ALA A 293 17.85 -9.80 15.29
C ALA A 293 16.54 -9.02 15.48
N ASP A 294 16.05 -8.44 14.41
CA ASP A 294 14.71 -7.88 14.31
C ASP A 294 13.87 -8.80 13.41
N VAL A 295 12.67 -9.12 13.85
CA VAL A 295 11.71 -9.93 13.10
C VAL A 295 10.35 -9.26 13.08
N SER A 296 9.61 -9.43 11.99
CA SER A 296 8.20 -9.08 11.91
C SER A 296 7.36 -10.29 11.54
N ILE A 297 6.17 -10.36 12.11
CA ILE A 297 5.15 -11.35 11.81
C ILE A 297 3.99 -10.62 11.16
N HIS A 298 3.60 -11.07 9.97
CA HIS A 298 2.45 -10.53 9.25
C HIS A 298 1.27 -11.46 9.51
N LEU A 299 0.22 -10.88 10.04
CA LEU A 299 -1.01 -11.57 10.40
C LEU A 299 -2.16 -11.03 9.55
N ASP A 300 -3.00 -11.94 9.09
CA ASP A 300 -4.31 -11.65 8.54
C ASP A 300 -5.33 -11.99 9.62
N VAL A 301 -6.10 -11.00 10.07
CA VAL A 301 -7.01 -11.12 11.19
C VAL A 301 -8.44 -10.94 10.68
N GLU A 302 -9.23 -12.00 10.77
CA GLU A 302 -10.65 -12.04 10.45
C GLU A 302 -11.44 -12.28 11.74
N ASP A 303 -12.77 -12.13 11.69
CA ASP A 303 -13.64 -12.22 12.87
C ASP A 303 -13.46 -13.52 13.68
N GLU A 304 -13.18 -14.64 13.03
CA GLU A 304 -13.06 -15.96 13.67
C GLU A 304 -11.69 -16.63 13.49
N ALA A 305 -10.76 -15.99 12.81
CA ALA A 305 -9.48 -16.60 12.48
C ALA A 305 -8.30 -15.60 12.44
N ILE A 306 -7.14 -16.06 12.90
CA ILE A 306 -5.87 -15.37 12.72
C ILE A 306 -4.96 -16.27 11.89
N ARG A 307 -4.51 -15.76 10.76
CA ARG A 307 -3.61 -16.48 9.85
C ARG A 307 -2.26 -15.79 9.79
N VAL A 308 -1.19 -16.55 9.97
CA VAL A 308 0.18 -16.07 9.73
C VAL A 308 0.42 -16.02 8.22
N VAL A 309 0.57 -14.82 7.67
CA VAL A 309 0.83 -14.58 6.24
C VAL A 309 2.30 -14.71 5.93
N GLY A 310 3.17 -14.25 6.83
CA GLY A 310 4.60 -14.31 6.62
C GLY A 310 5.42 -13.91 7.84
N LEU A 311 6.70 -14.23 7.75
CA LEU A 311 7.73 -13.87 8.73
C LEU A 311 8.88 -13.22 7.98
N ASN A 312 9.31 -12.04 8.45
CA ASN A 312 10.47 -11.35 7.90
C ASN A 312 11.52 -11.13 8.98
N ARG A 313 12.78 -11.31 8.61
CA ARG A 313 13.92 -10.81 9.38
C ARG A 313 14.48 -9.60 8.66
N PHE A 314 14.78 -8.55 9.41
CA PHE A 314 15.36 -7.34 8.85
C PHE A 314 16.51 -6.82 9.72
N TRP A 315 17.31 -5.93 9.15
CA TRP A 315 18.39 -5.23 9.84
C TRP A 315 18.10 -3.73 9.80
N THR A 316 18.19 -3.10 10.94
CA THR A 316 18.20 -1.64 11.03
C THR A 316 19.64 -1.16 10.99
N VAL A 317 19.97 -0.31 10.04
CA VAL A 317 21.25 0.41 10.02
C VAL A 317 21.08 1.59 10.98
N ALA A 318 22.01 1.68 11.94
CA ALA A 318 22.01 2.75 12.95
C ALA A 318 22.53 4.06 12.37
#